data_130694d301dbe49b654a8da671b710d3
#
_entry.id   130694d301dbe49b654a8da671b710d3
#
_cell.length_a   1.000
_cell.length_b   1.000
_cell.length_c   1.000
_cell.angle_alpha   90.00
_cell.angle_beta   90.00
_cell.angle_gamma   90.00
#
_symmetry.space_group_name_H-M   'P 1'
#
loop_
_entity.id
_entity.type
_entity.pdbx_description
1 polymer ?
#
loop_
_entity_poly.entity_id
_entity_poly.type
_entity_poly.pdbx_seq_one_letter_code
_entity_poly.pdbx_strand_id
1 'polypeptide(L)'
;MNKPNIAVLAGGYSGEYDISIQSATEILGHIDTSRFAPIIVRVDSKESWWAVHSDGKLSNIDKSNFTWLDSSGDTQSFDVAFIMVHGTPGEDGLLQTYFENLNIPFTTGSSESVSTTFNKYLTNNKLRQEGLFVAESYLIEKGSPLDQDELNHILQLIPPPCFVKPNHGGSSLGISKVLTKEELLPSINHAFKTGTPSVLIESLLIGKEFSVGVVPGDDRSPIAMPITEIISDNDFFDYEAKYEGASQEITPA
;
A
#
# COMPACT_ATOMS: atom_id res chain seq x y z
N MET A 1 -25.49 -22.68 -12.82
CA MET A 1 -24.10 -22.27 -13.10
C MET A 1 -23.37 -22.24 -11.78
N ASN A 2 -22.15 -22.75 -11.70
CA ASN A 2 -21.34 -22.58 -10.50
C ASN A 2 -21.01 -21.10 -10.31
N LYS A 3 -21.01 -20.62 -9.05
CA LYS A 3 -20.61 -19.27 -8.73
C LYS A 3 -19.10 -19.12 -8.92
N PRO A 4 -18.60 -18.01 -9.45
CA PRO A 4 -17.18 -17.75 -9.50
C PRO A 4 -16.52 -17.79 -8.10
N ASN A 5 -15.40 -18.48 -7.98
CA ASN A 5 -14.59 -18.51 -6.77
C ASN A 5 -13.71 -17.25 -6.70
N ILE A 6 -13.90 -16.45 -5.67
CA ILE A 6 -13.10 -15.27 -5.44
C ILE A 6 -12.09 -15.52 -4.31
N ALA A 7 -10.81 -15.43 -4.62
CA ALA A 7 -9.78 -15.39 -3.60
C ALA A 7 -9.72 -13.99 -2.96
N VAL A 8 -10.12 -13.85 -1.71
CA VAL A 8 -9.90 -12.62 -0.94
C VAL A 8 -8.56 -12.73 -0.24
N LEU A 9 -7.50 -12.15 -0.85
CA LEU A 9 -6.15 -12.24 -0.32
C LEU A 9 -5.96 -11.30 0.87
N ALA A 10 -5.43 -11.82 1.96
CA ALA A 10 -5.21 -11.08 3.21
C ALA A 10 -3.88 -11.47 3.87
N GLY A 11 -3.39 -10.61 4.76
CA GLY A 11 -2.11 -10.79 5.43
C GLY A 11 -1.01 -9.98 4.76
N GLY A 12 0.08 -10.62 4.37
CA GLY A 12 1.24 -9.99 3.75
C GLY A 12 2.50 -10.11 4.61
N TYR A 13 3.58 -9.46 4.18
CA TYR A 13 4.90 -9.55 4.82
C TYR A 13 5.29 -8.24 5.51
N SER A 14 4.40 -7.26 5.51
CA SER A 14 4.58 -5.94 6.12
C SER A 14 4.05 -5.89 7.56
N GLY A 15 4.32 -4.80 8.26
CA GLY A 15 3.73 -4.52 9.58
C GLY A 15 2.22 -4.26 9.57
N GLU A 16 1.57 -4.31 8.38
CA GLU A 16 0.15 -4.06 8.19
C GLU A 16 -0.68 -5.36 8.08
N TYR A 17 -0.10 -6.51 8.48
CA TYR A 17 -0.74 -7.83 8.40
C TYR A 17 -2.13 -7.87 9.04
N ASP A 18 -2.25 -7.40 10.28
CA ASP A 18 -3.51 -7.45 11.03
C ASP A 18 -4.58 -6.53 10.43
N ILE A 19 -4.18 -5.36 9.91
CA ILE A 19 -5.08 -4.44 9.20
C ILE A 19 -5.60 -5.10 7.93
N SER A 20 -4.74 -5.80 7.19
CA SER A 20 -5.12 -6.55 5.99
C SER A 20 -6.15 -7.65 6.30
N ILE A 21 -5.96 -8.41 7.38
CA ILE A 21 -6.92 -9.44 7.83
C ILE A 21 -8.28 -8.81 8.20
N GLN A 22 -8.28 -7.68 8.90
CA GLN A 22 -9.50 -6.96 9.25
C GLN A 22 -10.23 -6.46 7.99
N SER A 23 -9.52 -5.83 7.06
CA SER A 23 -10.07 -5.34 5.79
C SER A 23 -10.69 -6.45 4.96
N ALA A 24 -10.01 -7.61 4.86
CA ALA A 24 -10.53 -8.76 4.13
C ALA A 24 -11.78 -9.36 4.80
N THR A 25 -11.82 -9.36 6.13
CA THR A 25 -12.99 -9.84 6.89
C THR A 25 -14.20 -8.94 6.66
N GLU A 26 -13.99 -7.63 6.66
CA GLU A 26 -15.05 -6.64 6.36
C GLU A 26 -15.58 -6.82 4.94
N ILE A 27 -14.70 -6.89 3.95
CA ILE A 27 -15.07 -7.10 2.54
C ILE A 27 -15.83 -8.42 2.36
N LEU A 28 -15.39 -9.49 3.02
CA LEU A 28 -16.08 -10.79 2.94
C LEU A 28 -17.54 -10.69 3.37
N GLY A 29 -17.83 -9.88 4.39
CA GLY A 29 -19.20 -9.62 4.85
C GLY A 29 -20.09 -8.87 3.84
N HIS A 30 -19.48 -8.20 2.86
CA HIS A 30 -20.19 -7.36 1.88
C HIS A 30 -20.23 -7.96 0.46
N ILE A 31 -19.49 -9.04 0.19
CA ILE A 31 -19.58 -9.74 -1.11
C ILE A 31 -20.93 -10.45 -1.24
N ASP A 32 -21.60 -10.23 -2.36
CA ASP A 32 -22.88 -10.89 -2.66
C ASP A 32 -22.66 -12.41 -2.88
N THR A 33 -22.85 -13.17 -1.81
CA THR A 33 -22.71 -14.64 -1.84
C THR A 33 -23.80 -15.33 -2.64
N SER A 34 -24.85 -14.64 -3.09
CA SER A 34 -25.80 -15.20 -4.06
C SER A 34 -25.18 -15.34 -5.44
N ARG A 35 -24.19 -14.51 -5.78
CA ARG A 35 -23.51 -14.44 -7.07
C ARG A 35 -22.11 -15.03 -7.06
N PHE A 36 -21.39 -14.94 -5.95
CA PHE A 36 -19.97 -15.27 -5.81
C PHE A 36 -19.71 -16.27 -4.68
N ALA A 37 -18.64 -17.01 -4.78
CA ALA A 37 -18.11 -17.89 -3.72
C ALA A 37 -16.77 -17.33 -3.20
N PRO A 38 -16.78 -16.39 -2.23
CA PRO A 38 -15.55 -15.82 -1.71
C PRO A 38 -14.88 -16.77 -0.71
N ILE A 39 -13.55 -16.84 -0.77
CA ILE A 39 -12.70 -17.62 0.12
C ILE A 39 -11.52 -16.74 0.52
N ILE A 40 -11.24 -16.63 1.82
CA ILE A 40 -10.02 -15.95 2.28
C ILE A 40 -8.80 -16.78 1.90
N VAL A 41 -7.84 -16.13 1.27
CA VAL A 41 -6.50 -16.67 1.04
C VAL A 41 -5.52 -15.91 1.90
N ARG A 42 -5.05 -16.54 2.96
CA ARG A 42 -4.10 -15.95 3.89
C ARG A 42 -2.68 -16.08 3.36
N VAL A 43 -1.99 -14.96 3.22
CA VAL A 43 -0.62 -14.83 2.75
C VAL A 43 0.28 -14.56 3.95
N ASP A 44 0.82 -15.61 4.56
CA ASP A 44 1.59 -15.51 5.81
C ASP A 44 3.08 -15.23 5.56
N SER A 45 3.63 -15.75 4.46
CA SER A 45 5.01 -15.55 4.03
C SER A 45 5.14 -15.80 2.52
N LYS A 46 6.35 -15.63 1.99
CA LYS A 46 6.63 -15.99 0.59
C LYS A 46 6.29 -17.45 0.27
N GLU A 47 6.46 -18.34 1.23
CA GLU A 47 6.26 -19.80 1.07
C GLU A 47 4.86 -20.25 1.47
N SER A 48 4.23 -19.57 2.42
CA SER A 48 3.04 -20.05 3.14
C SER A 48 1.79 -19.26 2.75
N TRP A 49 0.97 -19.84 1.86
CA TRP A 49 -0.33 -19.32 1.47
C TRP A 49 -1.41 -20.36 1.74
N TRP A 50 -2.53 -19.93 2.35
CA TRP A 50 -3.56 -20.83 2.86
C TRP A 50 -4.95 -20.40 2.43
N ALA A 51 -5.72 -21.30 1.82
CA ALA A 51 -7.17 -21.14 1.72
C ALA A 51 -7.80 -21.44 3.09
N VAL A 52 -8.63 -20.53 3.57
CA VAL A 52 -9.33 -20.66 4.86
C VAL A 52 -10.75 -21.18 4.60
N HIS A 53 -11.02 -22.41 5.02
CA HIS A 53 -12.33 -23.03 4.87
C HIS A 53 -13.36 -22.46 5.86
N SER A 54 -14.63 -22.66 5.56
CA SER A 54 -15.74 -22.18 6.42
C SER A 54 -15.74 -22.82 7.83
N ASP A 55 -15.13 -23.98 7.99
CA ASP A 55 -14.94 -24.66 9.28
C ASP A 55 -13.63 -24.23 10.01
N GLY A 56 -12.92 -23.26 9.43
CA GLY A 56 -11.65 -22.74 9.97
C GLY A 56 -10.42 -23.56 9.63
N LYS A 57 -10.57 -24.69 8.92
CA LYS A 57 -9.41 -25.44 8.46
C LYS A 57 -8.66 -24.69 7.37
N LEU A 58 -7.40 -25.07 7.19
CA LEU A 58 -6.50 -24.46 6.21
C LEU A 58 -6.10 -25.53 5.17
N SER A 59 -6.17 -25.14 3.91
CA SER A 59 -5.55 -25.89 2.80
C SER A 59 -4.44 -25.08 2.19
N ASN A 60 -3.31 -25.72 1.89
CA ASN A 60 -2.21 -25.06 1.22
C ASN A 60 -2.60 -24.65 -0.21
N ILE A 61 -2.17 -23.46 -0.62
CA ILE A 61 -2.30 -22.99 -2.01
C ILE A 61 -1.15 -23.57 -2.84
N ASP A 62 -1.49 -24.28 -3.91
CA ASP A 62 -0.53 -24.56 -4.97
C ASP A 62 -0.31 -23.29 -5.80
N LYS A 63 0.80 -22.62 -5.54
CA LYS A 63 1.14 -21.34 -6.19
C LYS A 63 1.55 -21.49 -7.66
N SER A 64 1.80 -22.71 -8.15
CA SER A 64 2.14 -22.92 -9.56
C SER A 64 0.97 -22.63 -10.50
N ASN A 65 -0.25 -22.79 -10.00
CA ASN A 65 -1.50 -22.64 -10.75
C ASN A 65 -2.63 -21.97 -9.95
N PHE A 66 -2.35 -21.53 -8.71
CA PHE A 66 -3.26 -20.89 -7.78
C PHE A 66 -4.51 -21.70 -7.49
N THR A 67 -4.31 -22.96 -7.06
CA THR A 67 -5.38 -23.89 -6.69
C THR A 67 -5.26 -24.32 -5.23
N TRP A 68 -6.35 -24.90 -4.69
CA TRP A 68 -6.38 -25.49 -3.36
C TRP A 68 -7.22 -26.77 -3.33
N LEU A 69 -7.09 -27.56 -2.26
CA LEU A 69 -7.98 -28.70 -2.02
C LEU A 69 -9.14 -28.25 -1.13
N ASP A 70 -10.38 -28.49 -1.58
CA ASP A 70 -11.55 -28.25 -0.77
C ASP A 70 -11.72 -29.29 0.37
N SER A 71 -12.79 -29.19 1.16
CA SER A 71 -13.06 -30.10 2.28
C SER A 71 -13.33 -31.54 1.86
N SER A 72 -13.65 -31.78 0.59
CA SER A 72 -13.84 -33.12 0.00
C SER A 72 -12.54 -33.70 -0.53
N GLY A 73 -11.49 -32.91 -0.65
CA GLY A 73 -10.20 -33.26 -1.24
C GLY A 73 -10.14 -33.03 -2.75
N ASP A 74 -11.15 -32.33 -3.31
CA ASP A 74 -11.17 -32.02 -4.73
C ASP A 74 -10.38 -30.72 -4.99
N THR A 75 -9.64 -30.70 -6.11
CA THR A 75 -8.88 -29.51 -6.52
C THR A 75 -9.83 -28.45 -7.05
N GLN A 76 -9.75 -27.26 -6.48
CA GLN A 76 -10.50 -26.08 -6.86
C GLN A 76 -9.56 -24.99 -7.40
N SER A 77 -10.08 -24.14 -8.29
CA SER A 77 -9.38 -22.97 -8.82
C SER A 77 -10.10 -21.67 -8.45
N PHE A 78 -9.38 -20.57 -8.46
CA PHE A 78 -9.96 -19.23 -8.31
C PHE A 78 -10.15 -18.58 -9.69
N ASP A 79 -11.30 -17.91 -9.85
CA ASP A 79 -11.63 -17.15 -11.06
C ASP A 79 -11.13 -15.72 -11.01
N VAL A 80 -11.01 -15.15 -9.80
CA VAL A 80 -10.60 -13.75 -9.53
C VAL A 80 -9.85 -13.66 -8.22
N ALA A 81 -8.82 -12.84 -8.19
CA ALA A 81 -8.11 -12.47 -6.97
C ALA A 81 -8.55 -11.07 -6.51
N PHE A 82 -9.14 -10.99 -5.31
CA PHE A 82 -9.48 -9.74 -4.63
C PHE A 82 -8.37 -9.43 -3.63
N ILE A 83 -7.51 -8.44 -3.96
CA ILE A 83 -6.30 -8.15 -3.18
C ILE A 83 -6.63 -7.17 -2.07
N MET A 84 -6.57 -7.64 -0.81
CA MET A 84 -6.70 -6.84 0.42
C MET A 84 -5.42 -6.83 1.24
N VAL A 85 -4.31 -7.26 0.63
CA VAL A 85 -2.98 -7.22 1.27
C VAL A 85 -2.48 -5.79 1.25
N HIS A 86 -2.20 -5.22 2.43
CA HIS A 86 -1.56 -3.93 2.61
C HIS A 86 -0.03 -4.09 2.64
N GLY A 87 0.69 -3.13 2.04
CA GLY A 87 2.13 -3.21 1.89
C GLY A 87 2.57 -4.37 0.99
N THR A 88 3.76 -4.91 1.27
CA THR A 88 4.32 -6.05 0.52
C THR A 88 3.59 -7.36 0.91
N PRO A 89 3.18 -8.20 -0.06
CA PRO A 89 3.37 -8.14 -1.51
C PRO A 89 2.18 -7.55 -2.30
N GLY A 90 1.23 -6.87 -1.64
CA GLY A 90 -0.02 -6.40 -2.23
C GLY A 90 0.09 -5.07 -2.97
N GLU A 91 1.02 -4.21 -2.54
CA GLU A 91 1.14 -2.83 -3.04
C GLU A 91 2.48 -2.54 -3.75
N ASP A 92 3.37 -3.53 -3.86
CA ASP A 92 4.68 -3.40 -4.50
C ASP A 92 4.75 -4.02 -5.91
N GLY A 93 3.63 -4.54 -6.43
CA GLY A 93 3.54 -5.15 -7.74
C GLY A 93 3.81 -6.67 -7.75
N LEU A 94 4.22 -7.28 -6.63
CA LEU A 94 4.58 -8.70 -6.59
C LEU A 94 3.36 -9.61 -6.80
N LEU A 95 2.24 -9.37 -6.11
CA LEU A 95 1.01 -10.14 -6.33
C LEU A 95 0.44 -9.91 -7.72
N GLN A 96 0.48 -8.67 -8.21
CA GLN A 96 -0.01 -8.33 -9.53
C GLN A 96 0.79 -9.07 -10.62
N THR A 97 2.12 -9.04 -10.56
CA THR A 97 3.00 -9.80 -11.47
C THR A 97 2.70 -11.31 -11.41
N TYR A 98 2.47 -11.84 -10.21
CA TYR A 98 2.12 -13.26 -10.04
C TYR A 98 0.82 -13.59 -10.76
N PHE A 99 -0.26 -12.82 -10.60
CA PHE A 99 -1.54 -13.04 -11.24
C PHE A 99 -1.53 -12.74 -12.73
N GLU A 100 -0.76 -11.74 -13.18
CA GLU A 100 -0.53 -11.45 -14.60
C GLU A 100 0.08 -12.68 -15.30
N ASN A 101 1.10 -13.30 -14.70
CA ASN A 101 1.75 -14.50 -15.26
C ASN A 101 0.81 -15.72 -15.32
N LEU A 102 -0.14 -15.84 -14.40
CA LEU A 102 -1.15 -16.90 -14.39
C LEU A 102 -2.38 -16.56 -15.24
N ASN A 103 -2.49 -15.36 -15.79
CA ASN A 103 -3.68 -14.85 -16.47
C ASN A 103 -4.95 -14.90 -15.59
N ILE A 104 -4.81 -14.71 -14.29
CA ILE A 104 -5.93 -14.63 -13.34
C ILE A 104 -6.31 -13.15 -13.17
N PRO A 105 -7.57 -12.77 -13.43
CA PRO A 105 -8.05 -11.41 -13.17
C PRO A 105 -7.90 -11.05 -11.69
N PHE A 106 -7.56 -9.79 -11.41
CA PHE A 106 -7.42 -9.31 -10.04
C PHE A 106 -7.91 -7.86 -9.90
N THR A 107 -8.22 -7.48 -8.66
CA THR A 107 -8.45 -6.08 -8.29
C THR A 107 -7.13 -5.35 -8.16
N THR A 108 -7.14 -4.02 -8.19
CA THR A 108 -5.99 -3.11 -8.20
C THR A 108 -5.50 -2.76 -9.61
N GLY A 109 -4.49 -1.89 -9.70
CA GLY A 109 -3.83 -1.55 -10.94
C GLY A 109 -2.87 -2.65 -11.41
N SER A 110 -2.26 -2.47 -12.59
CA SER A 110 -1.21 -3.35 -13.11
C SER A 110 0.02 -3.38 -12.18
N SER A 111 0.84 -4.42 -12.30
CA SER A 111 2.09 -4.53 -11.54
C SER A 111 2.98 -3.30 -11.67
N GLU A 112 3.12 -2.75 -12.89
CA GLU A 112 3.88 -1.53 -13.16
C GLU A 112 3.29 -0.31 -12.43
N SER A 113 1.97 -0.12 -12.51
CA SER A 113 1.29 1.01 -11.87
C SER A 113 1.43 0.95 -10.36
N VAL A 114 1.14 -0.22 -9.79
CA VAL A 114 1.17 -0.44 -8.33
C VAL A 114 2.59 -0.28 -7.78
N SER A 115 3.60 -0.89 -8.42
CA SER A 115 5.00 -0.75 -7.99
C SER A 115 5.51 0.69 -8.09
N THR A 116 5.10 1.42 -9.13
CA THR A 116 5.45 2.84 -9.28
C THR A 116 4.84 3.67 -8.14
N THR A 117 3.54 3.49 -7.86
CA THR A 117 2.84 4.28 -6.83
C THR A 117 3.28 3.94 -5.40
N PHE A 118 3.77 2.73 -5.16
CA PHE A 118 4.34 2.33 -3.87
C PHE A 118 5.69 2.99 -3.57
N ASN A 119 6.44 3.34 -4.62
CA ASN A 119 7.71 4.06 -4.53
C ASN A 119 7.47 5.56 -4.64
N LYS A 120 7.54 6.28 -3.52
CA LYS A 120 7.23 7.72 -3.44
C LYS A 120 8.11 8.57 -4.37
N TYR A 121 9.40 8.23 -4.47
CA TYR A 121 10.32 8.95 -5.36
C TYR A 121 9.98 8.76 -6.83
N LEU A 122 9.67 7.53 -7.24
CA LEU A 122 9.24 7.26 -8.63
C LEU A 122 7.91 7.94 -8.94
N THR A 123 6.95 7.91 -8.01
CA THR A 123 5.67 8.61 -8.13
C THR A 123 5.89 10.10 -8.35
N ASN A 124 6.67 10.75 -7.49
CA ASN A 124 6.95 12.19 -7.60
C ASN A 124 7.62 12.53 -8.94
N ASN A 125 8.58 11.71 -9.37
CA ASN A 125 9.25 11.93 -10.66
C ASN A 125 8.29 11.77 -11.84
N LYS A 126 7.41 10.75 -11.80
CA LYS A 126 6.40 10.56 -12.84
C LYS A 126 5.44 11.73 -12.90
N LEU A 127 4.90 12.18 -11.76
CA LEU A 127 4.00 13.32 -11.68
C LEU A 127 4.67 14.62 -12.15
N ARG A 128 5.93 14.85 -11.79
CA ARG A 128 6.70 16.01 -12.26
C ARG A 128 6.89 15.99 -13.78
N GLN A 129 7.16 14.81 -14.38
CA GLN A 129 7.26 14.65 -15.83
C GLN A 129 5.95 14.95 -16.57
N GLU A 130 4.80 14.68 -15.92
CA GLU A 130 3.46 15.02 -16.42
C GLU A 130 3.08 16.50 -16.16
N GLY A 131 4.00 17.31 -15.61
CA GLY A 131 3.78 18.74 -15.37
C GLY A 131 3.01 19.06 -14.09
N LEU A 132 2.81 18.08 -13.21
CA LEU A 132 2.17 18.30 -11.92
C LEU A 132 3.16 18.83 -10.90
N PHE A 133 2.68 19.72 -10.03
CA PHE A 133 3.48 20.26 -8.94
C PHE A 133 3.61 19.21 -7.83
N VAL A 134 4.85 18.90 -7.45
CA VAL A 134 5.20 17.95 -6.38
C VAL A 134 6.27 18.55 -5.50
N ALA A 135 6.36 18.10 -4.27
CA ALA A 135 7.40 18.53 -3.33
C ALA A 135 8.82 18.28 -3.90
N GLU A 136 9.76 19.17 -3.61
CA GLU A 136 11.16 18.89 -3.84
C GLU A 136 11.60 17.71 -2.99
N SER A 137 12.35 16.78 -3.57
CA SER A 137 12.67 15.53 -2.90
C SER A 137 14.11 15.09 -3.13
N TYR A 138 14.70 14.46 -2.11
CA TYR A 138 16.03 13.88 -2.13
C TYR A 138 15.98 12.42 -1.66
N LEU A 139 16.53 11.50 -2.44
CA LEU A 139 16.52 10.07 -2.14
C LEU A 139 17.86 9.64 -1.55
N ILE A 140 17.80 8.89 -0.45
CA ILE A 140 18.98 8.28 0.19
C ILE A 140 18.82 6.77 0.14
N GLU A 141 19.75 6.09 -0.50
CA GLU A 141 19.80 4.63 -0.52
C GLU A 141 20.47 4.10 0.75
N LYS A 142 20.04 2.93 1.21
CA LYS A 142 20.62 2.28 2.39
C LYS A 142 22.10 1.97 2.17
N GLY A 143 22.94 2.45 3.09
CA GLY A 143 24.39 2.29 3.00
C GLY A 143 25.11 3.41 2.26
N SER A 144 24.39 4.42 1.74
CA SER A 144 25.03 5.64 1.25
C SER A 144 25.80 6.36 2.37
N PRO A 145 26.94 6.97 2.08
CA PRO A 145 27.63 7.81 3.06
C PRO A 145 26.74 8.99 3.48
N LEU A 146 26.59 9.20 4.77
CA LEU A 146 25.89 10.36 5.34
C LEU A 146 26.87 11.16 6.20
N ASP A 147 27.92 11.64 5.56
CA ASP A 147 28.86 12.54 6.19
C ASP A 147 28.31 13.98 6.30
N GLN A 148 29.09 14.87 6.90
CA GLN A 148 28.66 16.25 7.13
C GLN A 148 28.45 17.03 5.82
N ASP A 149 29.22 16.70 4.78
CA ASP A 149 29.10 17.38 3.48
C ASP A 149 27.82 16.97 2.77
N GLU A 150 27.46 15.67 2.82
CA GLU A 150 26.20 15.17 2.29
C GLU A 150 24.99 15.75 3.03
N LEU A 151 25.04 15.78 4.37
CA LEU A 151 23.97 16.39 5.17
C LEU A 151 23.81 17.90 4.88
N ASN A 152 24.93 18.63 4.73
CA ASN A 152 24.88 20.05 4.36
C ASN A 152 24.31 20.24 2.94
N HIS A 153 24.64 19.36 1.99
CA HIS A 153 24.10 19.39 0.64
C HIS A 153 22.57 19.20 0.66
N ILE A 154 22.08 18.20 1.39
CA ILE A 154 20.64 17.96 1.56
C ILE A 154 19.94 19.19 2.16
N LEU A 155 20.51 19.77 3.22
CA LEU A 155 19.94 20.96 3.87
C LEU A 155 19.93 22.21 3.00
N GLN A 156 20.82 22.30 2.01
CA GLN A 156 20.80 23.37 1.00
C GLN A 156 19.66 23.20 -0.01
N LEU A 157 19.40 21.93 -0.40
CA LEU A 157 18.34 21.62 -1.35
C LEU A 157 16.94 21.64 -0.70
N ILE A 158 16.84 21.07 0.49
CA ILE A 158 15.58 20.91 1.22
C ILE A 158 15.78 21.36 2.67
N PRO A 159 15.73 22.67 2.94
CA PRO A 159 15.84 23.18 4.31
C PRO A 159 14.62 22.78 5.15
N PRO A 160 14.76 22.60 6.46
CA PRO A 160 13.62 22.48 7.37
C PRO A 160 12.68 23.73 7.31
N PRO A 161 11.36 23.56 7.50
CA PRO A 161 10.70 22.29 7.82
C PRO A 161 10.55 21.37 6.62
N CYS A 162 10.84 20.08 6.83
CA CYS A 162 10.72 19.06 5.80
C CYS A 162 10.23 17.74 6.41
N PHE A 163 9.91 16.77 5.56
CA PHE A 163 9.58 15.41 5.97
C PHE A 163 10.70 14.44 5.59
N VAL A 164 10.97 13.51 6.50
CA VAL A 164 11.79 12.32 6.26
C VAL A 164 10.91 11.09 6.37
N LYS A 165 10.89 10.24 5.35
CA LYS A 165 9.99 9.09 5.29
C LYS A 165 10.60 7.90 4.55
N PRO A 166 10.19 6.66 4.87
CA PRO A 166 10.52 5.52 4.04
C PRO A 166 10.04 5.75 2.61
N ASN A 167 10.90 5.49 1.62
CA ASN A 167 10.53 5.62 0.21
C ASN A 167 9.45 4.59 -0.20
N HIS A 168 9.49 3.39 0.41
CA HIS A 168 8.51 2.32 0.24
C HIS A 168 7.72 2.13 1.54
N GLY A 169 6.44 1.78 1.43
CA GLY A 169 5.57 1.53 2.57
C GLY A 169 4.45 2.55 2.73
N GLY A 170 3.53 2.23 3.64
CA GLY A 170 2.29 2.96 3.90
C GLY A 170 2.12 3.35 5.37
N SER A 171 0.86 3.65 5.74
CA SER A 171 0.40 3.87 7.12
C SER A 171 1.19 4.88 7.95
N SER A 172 1.92 5.78 7.31
CA SER A 172 2.78 6.80 7.95
C SER A 172 3.86 6.25 8.89
N LEU A 173 4.16 4.96 8.80
CA LEU A 173 5.20 4.32 9.62
C LEU A 173 6.60 4.86 9.25
N GLY A 174 7.35 5.28 10.27
CA GLY A 174 8.72 5.78 10.11
C GLY A 174 8.82 7.18 9.50
N ILE A 175 7.72 7.93 9.42
CA ILE A 175 7.70 9.33 8.98
C ILE A 175 8.10 10.23 10.15
N SER A 176 8.92 11.24 9.85
CA SER A 176 9.28 12.30 10.79
C SER A 176 9.15 13.66 10.12
N LYS A 177 8.53 14.63 10.81
CA LYS A 177 8.59 16.06 10.48
C LYS A 177 9.84 16.62 11.13
N VAL A 178 10.72 17.17 10.32
CA VAL A 178 12.02 17.74 10.73
C VAL A 178 11.87 19.25 10.78
N LEU A 179 12.07 19.83 11.94
CA LEU A 179 11.94 21.28 12.17
C LEU A 179 13.31 21.97 12.21
N THR A 180 14.35 21.24 12.59
CA THR A 180 15.71 21.76 12.72
C THR A 180 16.71 20.87 11.99
N LYS A 181 17.89 21.41 11.65
CA LYS A 181 18.95 20.64 10.97
C LYS A 181 19.47 19.46 11.82
N GLU A 182 19.45 19.61 13.13
CA GLU A 182 19.93 18.63 14.10
C GLU A 182 19.06 17.37 14.10
N GLU A 183 17.77 17.51 13.74
CA GLU A 183 16.81 16.40 13.68
C GLU A 183 16.94 15.57 12.39
N LEU A 184 17.63 16.07 11.34
CA LEU A 184 17.67 15.42 10.04
C LEU A 184 18.26 14.01 10.11
N LEU A 185 19.49 13.85 10.61
CA LEU A 185 20.16 12.55 10.69
C LEU A 185 19.45 11.55 11.61
N PRO A 186 18.99 11.94 12.82
CA PRO A 186 18.13 11.06 13.63
C PRO A 186 16.88 10.57 12.90
N SER A 187 16.20 11.44 12.14
CA SER A 187 15.00 11.11 11.37
C SER A 187 15.28 10.15 10.22
N ILE A 188 16.39 10.33 9.49
CA ILE A 188 16.85 9.39 8.46
C ILE A 188 17.09 8.00 9.06
N ASN A 189 17.79 7.94 10.19
CA ASN A 189 18.05 6.69 10.89
C ASN A 189 16.77 6.05 11.41
N HIS A 190 15.79 6.85 11.84
CA HIS A 190 14.47 6.35 12.26
C HIS A 190 13.74 5.71 11.08
N ALA A 191 13.68 6.37 9.93
CA ALA A 191 13.05 5.83 8.74
C ALA A 191 13.69 4.51 8.27
N PHE A 192 15.01 4.38 8.32
CA PHE A 192 15.69 3.13 7.97
C PHE A 192 15.39 1.95 8.91
N LYS A 193 14.96 2.21 10.16
CA LYS A 193 14.55 1.14 11.09
C LYS A 193 13.31 0.38 10.65
N THR A 194 12.51 0.92 9.75
CA THR A 194 11.38 0.21 9.13
C THR A 194 11.80 -0.92 8.19
N GLY A 195 13.09 -1.01 7.87
CA GLY A 195 13.62 -1.98 6.92
C GLY A 195 13.59 -1.52 5.46
N THR A 196 13.14 -0.28 5.19
CA THR A 196 13.13 0.29 3.83
C THR A 196 14.52 0.27 3.18
N PRO A 197 14.63 0.00 1.87
CA PRO A 197 15.92 0.08 1.17
C PRO A 197 16.36 1.53 0.92
N SER A 198 15.45 2.50 0.95
CA SER A 198 15.74 3.91 0.72
C SER A 198 14.82 4.81 1.53
N VAL A 199 15.29 6.02 1.82
CA VAL A 199 14.60 7.08 2.55
C VAL A 199 14.43 8.30 1.66
N LEU A 200 13.27 8.91 1.69
CA LEU A 200 12.93 10.12 0.96
C LEU A 200 12.87 11.30 1.93
N ILE A 201 13.56 12.37 1.59
CA ILE A 201 13.42 13.67 2.23
C ILE A 201 12.61 14.55 1.29
N GLU A 202 11.57 15.21 1.80
CA GLU A 202 10.69 16.05 1.00
C GLU A 202 10.45 17.40 1.68
N SER A 203 10.38 18.45 0.86
CA SER A 203 9.98 19.77 1.33
C SER A 203 8.54 19.74 1.86
N LEU A 204 8.28 20.50 2.93
CA LEU A 204 6.92 20.68 3.45
C LEU A 204 6.08 21.47 2.44
N LEU A 205 4.95 20.90 2.02
CA LEU A 205 3.89 21.63 1.33
C LEU A 205 2.89 22.14 2.35
N ILE A 206 2.56 23.42 2.28
CA ILE A 206 1.58 24.06 3.16
C ILE A 206 0.26 24.17 2.40
N GLY A 207 -0.83 23.69 2.98
CA GLY A 207 -2.15 23.71 2.36
C GLY A 207 -3.12 22.77 3.03
N LYS A 208 -4.25 22.54 2.37
CA LYS A 208 -5.24 21.55 2.78
C LYS A 208 -4.89 20.19 2.19
N GLU A 209 -5.21 19.13 2.92
CA GLU A 209 -5.03 17.75 2.47
C GLU A 209 -6.34 17.20 1.92
N PHE A 210 -6.28 16.56 0.75
CA PHE A 210 -7.42 15.97 0.09
C PHE A 210 -7.14 14.53 -0.32
N SER A 211 -8.18 13.68 -0.23
CA SER A 211 -8.19 12.34 -0.80
C SER A 211 -9.23 12.26 -1.90
N VAL A 212 -8.87 11.61 -3.01
CA VAL A 212 -9.79 11.41 -4.14
C VAL A 212 -9.66 9.97 -4.63
N GLY A 213 -10.76 9.21 -4.53
CA GLY A 213 -10.84 7.90 -5.15
C GLY A 213 -10.98 8.02 -6.67
N VAL A 214 -10.38 7.09 -7.40
CA VAL A 214 -10.55 6.98 -8.85
C VAL A 214 -10.96 5.56 -9.19
N VAL A 215 -12.03 5.40 -9.95
CA VAL A 215 -12.55 4.10 -10.40
C VAL A 215 -12.63 4.05 -11.92
N PRO A 216 -12.53 2.87 -12.54
CA PRO A 216 -12.77 2.75 -13.98
C PRO A 216 -14.25 2.92 -14.29
N GLY A 217 -14.56 3.71 -15.31
CA GLY A 217 -15.90 3.77 -15.93
C GLY A 217 -16.15 2.58 -16.85
N ASP A 218 -17.38 2.50 -17.41
CA ASP A 218 -17.79 1.41 -18.31
C ASP A 218 -16.91 1.29 -19.56
N ASP A 219 -16.39 2.41 -20.04
CA ASP A 219 -15.44 2.50 -21.16
C ASP A 219 -13.97 2.42 -20.72
N ARG A 220 -13.72 2.12 -19.43
CA ARG A 220 -12.43 2.13 -18.75
C ARG A 220 -11.77 3.51 -18.61
N SER A 221 -12.46 4.60 -18.93
CA SER A 221 -11.99 5.94 -18.60
C SER A 221 -11.98 6.14 -17.09
N PRO A 222 -11.02 6.90 -16.52
CA PRO A 222 -10.98 7.16 -15.09
C PRO A 222 -12.13 8.08 -14.68
N ILE A 223 -12.87 7.69 -13.63
CA ILE A 223 -13.90 8.51 -12.99
C ILE A 223 -13.38 8.91 -11.61
N ALA A 224 -13.20 10.21 -11.38
CA ALA A 224 -12.86 10.74 -10.07
C ALA A 224 -14.12 10.74 -9.19
N MET A 225 -13.99 10.19 -7.98
CA MET A 225 -15.02 10.21 -6.95
C MET A 225 -15.08 11.59 -6.27
N PRO A 226 -16.11 11.89 -5.48
CA PRO A 226 -16.15 13.12 -4.70
C PRO A 226 -14.88 13.31 -3.86
N ILE A 227 -14.40 14.55 -3.84
CA ILE A 227 -13.20 14.92 -3.08
C ILE A 227 -13.53 14.89 -1.59
N THR A 228 -12.63 14.32 -0.78
CA THR A 228 -12.69 14.33 0.68
C THR A 228 -11.60 15.22 1.23
N GLU A 229 -11.94 16.25 2.01
CA GLU A 229 -10.97 17.02 2.79
C GLU A 229 -10.61 16.25 4.05
N ILE A 230 -9.31 16.13 4.31
CA ILE A 230 -8.75 15.50 5.52
C ILE A 230 -8.30 16.61 6.46
N ILE A 231 -8.91 16.67 7.63
CA ILE A 231 -8.55 17.60 8.70
C ILE A 231 -7.97 16.76 9.83
N SER A 232 -6.65 16.79 9.99
CA SER A 232 -5.96 16.10 11.08
C SER A 232 -5.92 16.98 12.32
N ASP A 233 -6.17 16.39 13.49
CA ASP A 233 -5.95 17.03 14.79
C ASP A 233 -4.45 17.05 15.13
N ASN A 234 -3.64 16.21 14.48
CA ASN A 234 -2.19 16.15 14.61
C ASN A 234 -1.49 17.07 13.59
N ASP A 235 -0.20 17.29 13.77
CA ASP A 235 0.65 18.10 12.86
C ASP A 235 0.63 17.66 11.38
N PHE A 236 0.26 16.38 11.13
CA PHE A 236 0.06 15.80 9.81
C PHE A 236 -0.82 14.54 9.94
N PHE A 237 -1.27 13.97 8.82
CA PHE A 237 -2.11 12.77 8.78
C PHE A 237 -1.26 11.52 9.07
N ASP A 238 -0.93 11.31 10.35
CA ASP A 238 -0.12 10.23 10.88
C ASP A 238 -0.93 8.94 11.12
N TYR A 239 -0.32 7.94 11.78
CA TYR A 239 -0.98 6.66 12.07
C TYR A 239 -2.19 6.82 13.00
N GLU A 240 -2.09 7.65 14.05
CA GLU A 240 -3.18 7.91 15.00
C GLU A 240 -4.35 8.61 14.30
N ALA A 241 -4.06 9.60 13.44
CA ALA A 241 -5.08 10.28 12.64
C ALA A 241 -5.80 9.33 11.68
N LYS A 242 -5.09 8.32 11.14
CA LYS A 242 -5.67 7.36 10.19
C LYS A 242 -6.53 6.28 10.83
N TYR A 243 -6.16 5.79 12.00
CA TYR A 243 -6.72 4.57 12.58
C TYR A 243 -7.31 4.73 13.97
N GLU A 244 -7.03 5.82 14.68
CA GLU A 244 -7.46 6.05 16.06
C GLU A 244 -8.43 7.24 16.23
N GLY A 245 -8.91 7.80 15.10
CA GLY A 245 -9.97 8.80 15.09
C GLY A 245 -9.50 10.23 15.37
N ALA A 246 -8.19 10.52 15.22
CA ALA A 246 -7.63 11.88 15.36
C ALA A 246 -7.72 12.68 14.05
N SER A 247 -8.78 12.47 13.26
CA SER A 247 -9.06 13.23 12.04
C SER A 247 -10.54 13.35 11.77
N GLN A 248 -10.91 14.37 10.97
CA GLN A 248 -12.23 14.53 10.38
C GLN A 248 -12.12 14.39 8.86
N GLU A 249 -13.06 13.69 8.27
CA GLU A 249 -13.16 13.50 6.83
C GLU A 249 -14.46 14.13 6.34
N ILE A 250 -14.35 15.13 5.45
CA ILE A 250 -15.50 15.86 4.91
C ILE A 250 -15.64 15.55 3.42
N THR A 251 -16.74 14.90 3.05
CA THR A 251 -17.07 14.53 1.66
C THR A 251 -18.49 14.98 1.33
N PRO A 252 -18.75 15.71 0.21
CA PRO A 252 -17.76 16.38 -0.64
C PRO A 252 -17.11 17.58 0.06
N ALA A 253 -15.87 17.90 -0.30
CA ALA A 253 -15.13 19.05 0.21
C ALA A 253 -15.45 20.34 -0.56
#